data_6cae6fa077f0289e322d4690c9531ed5
#
_entry.id   6cae6fa077f0289e322d4690c9531ed5
#
_cell.length_a   1.000
_cell.length_b   1.000
_cell.length_c   1.000
_cell.angle_alpha   90.00
_cell.angle_beta   90.00
_cell.angle_gamma   90.00
#
_symmetry.space_group_name_H-M   'P 1'
#
loop_
_entity.id
_entity.type
_entity.pdbx_description
1 polymer ?
#
loop_
_entity_poly.entity_id
_entity_poly.type
_entity_poly.pdbx_seq_one_letter_code
_entity_poly.pdbx_strand_id
1 'polypeptide(L)'
;MKKLINTLLLILLILPFTLNAQTPVYQLPNPGFEAWDNNYANAKDEPTNWNGFPSSNCDLSVGCNKAQETRHERSTDIRPGSNGNYSCKIFATEVDINLYLTHIHATANGNITTGQINIGSTTADDATSNYNVTKLNTSGLNQPFAGKPDSISFWTKFSCPSASQYARMSCIIHDNYSMQDPYYSDEQRNHIVGEAVREYQQTNGWVEFRVPFDYNHPATTPAYLLLTFTTNKTPGEGSENDFMWIDDITMIYHAELSDLTSGGVTVPGFASNVLEYNIELSNGAELPDVGYTTLSANANATVTQATAENPTATVVVTHGDQTKTYTIHYTFAADMDAALSDLQVNGETVEGFNPIVTSYEMTLFDTVVPTVSATPRNSEATVVITQPTADDLTATVVVTDRDSSRIYTINFTLVTANADLSDLRLNGTTIEGFDPAVTEYTINIAGAYSFQEISATAASEYATMTITQPEEVDSTQYVGKVTVTCAELTKTYTVTINFHEEEDTIIGIDEQVIRSFTLYPNPANDQVTIVLDDNVNASEVVLYNMAGQTVLSQKTSESQTTLSVRNLQSGIYFVTVRNGNNILGIHKLIKE
;
A
#
# COMPACT_ATOMS: atom_id res chain seq x y z
N MET A 1 83.49 15.30 6.35
CA MET A 1 82.75 16.43 5.76
C MET A 1 81.48 15.86 5.10
N LYS A 2 80.39 15.85 5.82
CA LYS A 2 79.08 15.33 5.36
C LYS A 2 78.26 16.49 4.82
N LYS A 3 77.91 16.46 3.55
CA LYS A 3 77.01 17.42 2.92
C LYS A 3 75.56 17.12 3.39
N LEU A 4 74.96 18.10 4.04
CA LEU A 4 73.50 18.14 4.29
C LEU A 4 72.80 18.51 2.99
N ILE A 5 71.95 17.66 2.51
CA ILE A 5 71.01 17.95 1.43
C ILE A 5 69.67 18.31 2.09
N ASN A 6 69.26 19.57 2.03
CA ASN A 6 67.95 20.05 2.42
C ASN A 6 66.94 19.66 1.32
N THR A 7 66.11 18.71 1.62
CA THR A 7 64.95 18.41 0.78
C THR A 7 63.79 19.28 1.25
N LEU A 8 63.44 20.30 0.47
CA LEU A 8 62.27 21.15 0.67
C LEU A 8 61.04 20.37 0.29
N LEU A 9 60.27 19.92 1.27
CA LEU A 9 58.99 19.24 1.06
C LEU A 9 57.91 20.30 0.74
N LEU A 10 57.60 20.44 -0.56
CA LEU A 10 56.50 21.29 -1.01
C LEU A 10 55.18 20.59 -0.71
N ILE A 11 54.55 20.94 0.42
CA ILE A 11 53.19 20.49 0.75
C ILE A 11 52.21 21.26 -0.16
N LEU A 12 51.79 20.64 -1.25
CA LEU A 12 50.69 21.12 -2.07
C LEU A 12 49.38 20.92 -1.28
N LEU A 13 48.85 21.98 -0.68
CA LEU A 13 47.53 22.00 -0.11
C LEU A 13 46.53 21.81 -1.23
N ILE A 14 46.12 20.57 -1.49
CA ILE A 14 44.93 20.28 -2.27
C ILE A 14 43.73 20.60 -1.38
N LEU A 15 43.24 21.83 -1.49
CA LEU A 15 41.89 22.16 -1.02
C LEU A 15 40.92 21.25 -1.78
N PRO A 16 40.09 20.45 -1.13
CA PRO A 16 39.03 19.78 -1.81
C PRO A 16 38.07 20.86 -2.33
N PHE A 17 38.10 21.13 -3.63
CA PHE A 17 36.96 21.73 -4.28
C PHE A 17 35.81 20.74 -4.12
N THR A 18 35.01 20.92 -3.07
CA THR A 18 33.69 20.34 -3.05
C THR A 18 32.90 21.02 -4.18
N LEU A 19 32.92 20.45 -5.37
CA LEU A 19 31.80 20.66 -6.27
C LEU A 19 30.59 20.23 -5.46
N ASN A 20 29.77 21.18 -5.03
CA ASN A 20 28.41 20.89 -4.63
C ASN A 20 27.73 20.36 -5.89
N ALA A 21 27.77 19.06 -6.10
CA ALA A 21 26.93 18.41 -7.07
C ALA A 21 25.49 18.71 -6.62
N GLN A 22 24.77 19.51 -7.39
CA GLN A 22 23.36 19.78 -7.14
C GLN A 22 22.65 18.42 -7.11
N THR A 23 21.87 18.16 -6.07
CA THR A 23 21.11 16.92 -5.95
C THR A 23 20.24 16.77 -7.21
N PRO A 24 20.32 15.63 -7.91
CA PRO A 24 19.51 15.42 -9.11
C PRO A 24 18.02 15.58 -8.81
N VAL A 25 17.32 16.32 -9.66
CA VAL A 25 15.88 16.57 -9.53
C VAL A 25 15.13 15.59 -10.42
N TYR A 26 14.27 14.77 -9.84
CA TYR A 26 13.47 13.76 -10.52
C TYR A 26 11.97 14.01 -10.45
N GLN A 27 11.52 14.92 -9.58
CA GLN A 27 10.13 15.34 -9.43
C GLN A 27 10.04 16.87 -9.57
N LEU A 28 8.84 17.36 -9.86
CA LEU A 28 8.58 18.80 -9.91
C LEU A 28 8.50 19.38 -8.49
N PRO A 29 9.01 20.57 -8.24
CA PRO A 29 8.70 21.31 -7.02
C PRO A 29 7.25 21.82 -7.09
N ASN A 30 6.59 21.90 -5.93
CA ASN A 30 5.21 22.40 -5.80
C ASN A 30 4.20 21.80 -6.81
N PRO A 31 4.15 20.45 -6.94
CA PRO A 31 3.38 19.79 -7.97
C PRO A 31 1.85 19.84 -7.73
N GLY A 32 1.41 20.09 -6.50
CA GLY A 32 0.01 20.27 -6.10
C GLY A 32 -0.38 21.74 -5.89
N PHE A 33 0.48 22.69 -6.29
CA PHE A 33 0.20 24.12 -6.20
C PHE A 33 -0.13 24.65 -4.80
N GLU A 34 0.44 24.06 -3.77
CA GLU A 34 0.19 24.46 -2.37
C GLU A 34 0.94 25.74 -1.96
N ALA A 35 2.11 26.00 -2.57
CA ALA A 35 2.90 27.20 -2.32
C ALA A 35 2.69 28.26 -3.41
N TRP A 36 2.54 29.52 -2.99
CA TRP A 36 2.29 30.66 -3.89
C TRP A 36 3.18 31.83 -3.51
N ASP A 37 3.80 32.45 -4.50
CA ASP A 37 4.74 33.56 -4.32
C ASP A 37 4.05 34.91 -4.45
N ASN A 38 4.29 35.80 -3.48
CA ASN A 38 3.83 37.19 -3.52
C ASN A 38 4.95 38.13 -3.97
N ASN A 39 5.86 37.70 -4.84
CA ASN A 39 7.13 38.39 -5.09
C ASN A 39 7.08 39.52 -6.10
N TYR A 40 5.94 39.78 -6.72
CA TYR A 40 5.83 40.84 -7.71
C TYR A 40 5.20 42.10 -7.12
N ALA A 41 5.83 43.26 -7.36
CA ALA A 41 5.45 44.58 -6.81
C ALA A 41 3.99 45.03 -7.09
N ASN A 42 3.24 44.29 -7.89
CA ASN A 42 1.83 44.48 -8.19
C ASN A 42 0.98 43.26 -7.84
N ALA A 43 1.45 42.41 -6.92
CA ALA A 43 0.70 41.38 -6.17
C ALA A 43 -0.24 40.52 -7.03
N LYS A 44 0.31 39.80 -7.97
CA LYS A 44 -0.42 38.71 -8.62
C LYS A 44 0.27 37.42 -8.23
N ASP A 45 -0.32 36.70 -7.27
CA ASP A 45 0.18 35.44 -6.77
C ASP A 45 0.44 34.47 -7.94
N GLU A 46 1.69 34.05 -8.14
CA GLU A 46 2.03 32.93 -9.00
C GLU A 46 2.35 31.70 -8.12
N PRO A 47 2.04 30.49 -8.56
CA PRO A 47 2.45 29.31 -7.82
C PRO A 47 3.98 29.25 -7.78
N THR A 48 4.57 28.99 -6.63
CA THR A 48 6.03 28.89 -6.46
C THR A 48 6.62 27.90 -7.46
N ASN A 49 7.65 28.30 -8.20
CA ASN A 49 8.30 27.60 -9.31
C ASN A 49 7.44 27.42 -10.59
N TRP A 50 6.37 28.17 -10.71
CA TRP A 50 5.55 28.21 -11.90
C TRP A 50 5.37 29.66 -12.33
N ASN A 51 5.26 29.88 -13.63
CA ASN A 51 5.20 31.23 -14.22
C ASN A 51 3.98 31.35 -15.12
N GLY A 52 3.30 32.45 -14.96
CA GLY A 52 2.16 32.84 -15.78
C GLY A 52 2.46 34.09 -16.61
N PHE A 53 1.41 34.77 -17.03
CA PHE A 53 1.53 36.03 -17.78
C PHE A 53 2.16 37.19 -17.00
N PRO A 54 1.98 37.33 -15.66
CA PRO A 54 2.63 38.39 -14.89
C PRO A 54 4.16 38.40 -14.95
N SER A 55 4.78 37.19 -15.02
CA SER A 55 6.23 37.01 -15.13
C SER A 55 6.73 36.88 -16.58
N SER A 56 5.83 37.03 -17.57
CA SER A 56 6.18 36.91 -18.99
C SER A 56 7.13 38.00 -19.47
N ASN A 57 7.93 37.68 -20.49
CA ASN A 57 8.58 38.65 -21.33
C ASN A 57 7.56 39.19 -22.34
N CYS A 58 7.50 40.51 -22.55
CA CYS A 58 6.62 41.12 -23.54
C CYS A 58 7.40 42.13 -24.39
N ASP A 59 7.53 41.83 -25.67
CA ASP A 59 8.24 42.63 -26.67
C ASP A 59 7.29 43.36 -27.61
N LEU A 60 6.00 43.39 -27.28
CA LEU A 60 5.01 44.19 -28.05
C LEU A 60 5.31 45.65 -27.95
N SER A 61 5.20 46.37 -29.05
CA SER A 61 5.37 47.84 -29.09
C SER A 61 4.30 48.58 -28.25
N VAL A 62 3.14 47.95 -28.05
CA VAL A 62 2.02 48.47 -27.27
C VAL A 62 1.21 47.31 -26.67
N GLY A 63 0.56 47.57 -25.52
CA GLY A 63 -0.40 46.63 -24.94
C GLY A 63 0.20 45.58 -24.02
N CYS A 64 1.50 45.59 -23.70
CA CYS A 64 2.11 44.65 -22.75
C CYS A 64 1.39 44.60 -21.40
N ASN A 65 0.92 45.72 -20.89
CA ASN A 65 0.16 45.78 -19.64
C ASN A 65 -1.14 44.96 -19.69
N LYS A 66 -1.75 44.85 -20.86
CA LYS A 66 -2.93 43.99 -21.08
C LYS A 66 -2.55 42.54 -21.35
N ALA A 67 -1.52 42.33 -22.15
CA ALA A 67 -1.02 41.00 -22.44
C ALA A 67 -0.52 40.28 -21.19
N GLN A 68 0.10 40.97 -20.23
CA GLN A 68 0.64 40.46 -18.98
C GLN A 68 -0.37 40.40 -17.82
N GLU A 69 -1.67 40.66 -18.05
CA GLU A 69 -2.69 40.48 -17.02
C GLU A 69 -2.75 39.02 -16.53
N THR A 70 -3.08 38.86 -15.26
CA THR A 70 -3.16 37.51 -14.61
C THR A 70 -4.25 36.66 -15.26
N ARG A 71 -3.91 35.44 -15.64
CA ARG A 71 -4.83 34.42 -16.17
C ARG A 71 -4.69 33.09 -15.41
N HIS A 72 -4.42 33.20 -14.14
CA HIS A 72 -4.39 32.09 -13.19
C HIS A 72 -4.84 32.57 -11.82
N GLU A 73 -5.32 31.65 -11.01
CA GLU A 73 -5.69 31.93 -9.62
C GLU A 73 -5.52 30.66 -8.75
N ARG A 74 -5.30 30.90 -7.47
CA ARG A 74 -5.31 29.84 -6.46
C ARG A 74 -6.76 29.43 -6.21
N SER A 75 -7.06 28.15 -6.38
CA SER A 75 -8.40 27.59 -6.24
C SER A 75 -8.47 26.61 -5.07
N THR A 76 -9.58 26.63 -4.35
CA THR A 76 -9.92 25.61 -3.33
C THR A 76 -10.71 24.44 -3.90
N ASP A 77 -10.99 24.44 -5.20
CA ASP A 77 -11.54 23.30 -5.91
C ASP A 77 -10.40 22.35 -6.26
N ILE A 78 -10.18 21.35 -5.40
CA ILE A 78 -9.10 20.38 -5.48
C ILE A 78 -9.62 19.04 -5.99
N ARG A 79 -8.72 18.20 -6.50
CA ARG A 79 -9.09 16.85 -6.93
C ARG A 79 -9.62 15.99 -5.78
N PRO A 80 -10.51 15.02 -6.02
CA PRO A 80 -10.96 14.08 -5.00
C PRO A 80 -9.81 13.29 -4.40
N GLY A 81 -9.73 13.27 -3.07
CA GLY A 81 -8.68 12.56 -2.34
C GLY A 81 -7.31 13.24 -2.34
N SER A 82 -7.19 14.50 -2.76
CA SER A 82 -5.98 15.30 -2.52
C SER A 82 -5.76 15.50 -1.03
N ASN A 83 -4.49 15.51 -0.62
CA ASN A 83 -4.08 15.93 0.73
C ASN A 83 -3.77 17.43 0.78
N GLY A 84 -3.83 18.11 -0.36
CA GLY A 84 -3.61 19.55 -0.50
C GLY A 84 -4.84 20.36 -0.15
N ASN A 85 -4.67 21.70 -0.14
CA ASN A 85 -5.74 22.66 0.09
C ASN A 85 -6.08 23.46 -1.18
N TYR A 86 -5.20 23.42 -2.15
CA TYR A 86 -5.28 24.26 -3.33
C TYR A 86 -5.01 23.47 -4.61
N SER A 87 -5.48 24.03 -5.72
CA SER A 87 -5.12 23.69 -7.09
C SER A 87 -4.80 24.99 -7.85
N CYS A 88 -4.18 24.87 -9.00
CA CYS A 88 -4.01 26.01 -9.91
C CYS A 88 -5.17 26.05 -10.90
N LYS A 89 -5.91 27.15 -10.94
CA LYS A 89 -6.89 27.42 -11.98
C LYS A 89 -6.32 28.41 -12.98
N ILE A 90 -6.27 28.06 -14.25
CA ILE A 90 -5.94 28.93 -15.35
C ILE A 90 -7.17 29.19 -16.21
N PHE A 91 -7.22 30.37 -16.83
CA PHE A 91 -8.40 30.79 -17.59
C PHE A 91 -8.03 31.70 -18.78
N ALA A 92 -8.80 31.61 -19.84
CA ALA A 92 -8.68 32.50 -20.99
C ALA A 92 -9.39 33.80 -20.73
N THR A 93 -8.90 34.89 -21.32
CA THR A 93 -9.53 36.22 -21.28
C THR A 93 -9.43 36.91 -22.63
N GLU A 94 -10.38 37.73 -22.93
CA GLU A 94 -10.28 38.64 -24.08
C GLU A 94 -9.31 39.79 -23.78
N VAL A 95 -8.50 40.12 -24.76
CA VAL A 95 -7.56 41.25 -24.74
C VAL A 95 -7.99 42.25 -25.78
N ASP A 96 -8.43 43.41 -25.30
CA ASP A 96 -8.80 44.54 -26.14
C ASP A 96 -7.80 45.66 -25.98
N ILE A 97 -7.10 46.02 -27.06
CA ILE A 97 -6.18 47.12 -27.10
C ILE A 97 -6.67 48.11 -28.16
N ASN A 98 -7.21 49.21 -27.70
CA ASN A 98 -7.70 50.30 -28.55
C ASN A 98 -6.56 51.28 -28.83
N LEU A 99 -6.09 51.29 -30.06
CA LEU A 99 -5.15 52.27 -30.59
C LEU A 99 -5.90 53.26 -31.48
N TYR A 100 -5.43 54.51 -31.59
CA TYR A 100 -6.10 55.57 -32.31
C TYR A 100 -6.54 55.23 -33.74
N LEU A 101 -5.83 54.29 -34.41
CA LEU A 101 -6.11 53.86 -35.79
C LEU A 101 -6.34 52.34 -35.91
N THR A 102 -6.19 51.56 -34.83
CA THR A 102 -6.26 50.10 -34.89
C THR A 102 -6.82 49.56 -33.57
N HIS A 103 -7.73 48.63 -33.68
CA HIS A 103 -8.24 47.87 -32.55
C HIS A 103 -7.68 46.45 -32.64
N ILE A 104 -6.99 45.99 -31.60
CA ILE A 104 -6.53 44.64 -31.46
C ILE A 104 -7.47 43.93 -30.50
N HIS A 105 -8.15 42.91 -30.99
CA HIS A 105 -9.02 42.06 -30.22
C HIS A 105 -8.50 40.62 -30.36
N ALA A 106 -8.14 39.98 -29.27
CA ALA A 106 -7.63 38.63 -29.27
C ALA A 106 -7.99 37.90 -27.99
N THR A 107 -8.29 36.63 -28.07
CA THR A 107 -8.40 35.75 -26.88
C THR A 107 -7.01 35.33 -26.47
N ALA A 108 -6.60 35.69 -25.24
CA ALA A 108 -5.39 35.15 -24.63
C ALA A 108 -5.76 33.92 -23.80
N ASN A 109 -5.18 32.78 -24.14
CA ASN A 109 -5.39 31.52 -23.46
C ASN A 109 -4.89 31.59 -22.00
N GLY A 110 -5.51 30.84 -21.08
CA GLY A 110 -4.86 30.51 -19.82
C GLY A 110 -3.58 29.73 -20.08
N ASN A 111 -2.50 30.12 -19.43
CA ASN A 111 -1.19 29.46 -19.58
C ASN A 111 -0.43 29.51 -18.25
N ILE A 112 0.15 28.36 -17.87
CA ILE A 112 1.08 28.23 -16.75
C ILE A 112 2.23 27.32 -17.16
N THR A 113 3.47 27.69 -16.84
CA THR A 113 4.67 26.97 -17.30
C THR A 113 5.78 26.97 -16.25
N THR A 114 6.67 26.01 -16.33
CA THR A 114 7.92 25.97 -15.56
C THR A 114 9.03 26.84 -16.20
N GLY A 115 8.80 27.35 -17.40
CA GLY A 115 9.66 28.32 -18.10
C GLY A 115 9.18 29.74 -17.96
N GLN A 116 9.41 30.57 -18.98
CA GLN A 116 8.88 31.92 -19.12
C GLN A 116 8.00 32.02 -20.37
N ILE A 117 6.86 32.68 -20.25
CA ILE A 117 6.03 33.04 -21.40
C ILE A 117 6.70 34.18 -22.15
N ASN A 118 6.87 34.06 -23.46
CA ASN A 118 7.30 35.14 -24.35
C ASN A 118 6.12 35.61 -25.20
N ILE A 119 5.90 36.93 -25.22
CA ILE A 119 4.84 37.60 -25.97
C ILE A 119 5.50 38.60 -26.93
N GLY A 120 5.69 38.18 -28.16
CA GLY A 120 6.39 38.97 -29.18
C GLY A 120 5.51 39.39 -30.38
N SER A 121 4.28 38.84 -30.48
CA SER A 121 3.37 39.08 -31.58
C SER A 121 1.94 39.25 -31.11
N THR A 122 1.19 40.11 -31.77
CA THR A 122 -0.26 40.25 -31.61
C THR A 122 -1.05 39.20 -32.38
N THR A 123 -0.39 38.44 -33.25
CA THR A 123 -0.93 37.23 -33.89
C THR A 123 -0.72 36.09 -32.95
N ALA A 124 -1.79 35.58 -32.32
CA ALA A 124 -1.72 34.67 -31.19
C ALA A 124 -0.99 33.35 -31.51
N ASP A 125 -1.17 32.82 -32.72
CA ASP A 125 -0.59 31.55 -33.20
C ASP A 125 0.80 31.71 -33.84
N ASP A 126 1.42 32.89 -33.77
CA ASP A 126 2.81 33.08 -34.20
C ASP A 126 3.79 32.43 -33.25
N ALA A 127 4.07 31.14 -33.47
CA ALA A 127 4.98 30.31 -32.67
C ALA A 127 6.44 30.80 -32.68
N THR A 128 6.83 31.66 -33.61
CA THR A 128 8.17 32.24 -33.64
C THR A 128 8.36 33.40 -32.66
N SER A 129 7.25 33.97 -32.20
CA SER A 129 7.23 35.14 -31.33
C SER A 129 6.49 34.88 -30.00
N ASN A 130 5.47 34.01 -30.01
CA ASN A 130 4.68 33.64 -28.85
C ASN A 130 4.94 32.18 -28.44
N TYR A 131 5.68 31.98 -27.37
CA TYR A 131 6.08 30.66 -26.89
C TYR A 131 6.39 30.67 -25.40
N ASN A 132 6.42 29.48 -24.79
CA ASN A 132 7.03 29.26 -23.49
C ASN A 132 8.50 28.89 -23.69
N VAL A 133 9.42 29.30 -22.80
CA VAL A 133 10.85 29.08 -23.00
C VAL A 133 11.57 28.80 -21.69
N THR A 134 12.51 27.84 -21.72
CA THR A 134 13.48 27.62 -20.63
C THR A 134 14.54 28.71 -20.65
N LYS A 135 14.63 29.54 -19.62
CA LYS A 135 15.69 30.57 -19.44
C LYS A 135 16.84 30.01 -18.63
N LEU A 136 17.81 29.40 -19.29
CA LEU A 136 18.91 28.62 -18.67
C LEU A 136 19.62 29.31 -17.50
N ASN A 137 19.81 30.63 -17.58
CA ASN A 137 20.58 31.41 -16.60
C ASN A 137 19.73 32.25 -15.64
N THR A 138 18.42 32.00 -15.58
CA THR A 138 17.51 32.78 -14.75
C THR A 138 16.75 31.85 -13.81
N SER A 139 17.14 31.88 -12.54
CA SER A 139 16.46 31.09 -11.49
C SER A 139 14.96 31.44 -11.44
N GLY A 140 14.11 30.42 -11.30
CA GLY A 140 12.65 30.56 -11.30
C GLY A 140 12.00 30.60 -12.69
N LEU A 141 12.79 30.79 -13.78
CA LEU A 141 12.31 30.75 -15.16
C LEU A 141 12.85 29.52 -15.93
N ASN A 142 13.30 28.52 -15.20
CA ASN A 142 13.71 27.22 -15.69
C ASN A 142 13.48 26.17 -14.60
N GLN A 143 13.31 24.92 -15.00
CA GLN A 143 13.21 23.79 -14.10
C GLN A 143 14.35 22.80 -14.40
N PRO A 144 15.43 22.78 -13.58
CA PRO A 144 16.45 21.74 -13.67
C PRO A 144 15.81 20.36 -13.48
N PHE A 145 16.22 19.40 -14.31
CA PHE A 145 15.63 18.07 -14.29
C PHE A 145 16.62 17.04 -14.81
N ALA A 146 16.80 15.94 -14.07
CA ALA A 146 17.81 14.91 -14.40
C ALA A 146 17.18 13.55 -14.77
N GLY A 147 15.86 13.43 -14.69
CA GLY A 147 15.15 12.18 -14.85
C GLY A 147 14.76 11.84 -16.29
N LYS A 148 14.50 10.55 -16.51
CA LYS A 148 13.81 10.03 -17.69
C LYS A 148 12.60 9.19 -17.23
N PRO A 149 11.51 9.83 -16.72
CA PRO A 149 10.34 9.12 -16.24
C PRO A 149 9.66 8.34 -17.36
N ASP A 150 8.95 7.27 -17.02
CA ASP A 150 8.15 6.52 -18.00
C ASP A 150 6.93 7.31 -18.46
N SER A 151 6.34 8.08 -17.53
CA SER A 151 5.17 8.91 -17.82
C SER A 151 5.08 10.10 -16.86
N ILE A 152 4.29 11.09 -17.25
CA ILE A 152 3.79 12.15 -16.36
C ILE A 152 2.32 11.88 -16.06
N SER A 153 1.94 11.95 -14.79
CA SER A 153 0.55 11.95 -14.33
C SER A 153 0.18 13.34 -13.84
N PHE A 154 -1.04 13.78 -14.11
CA PHE A 154 -1.60 15.00 -13.58
C PHE A 154 -3.12 14.92 -13.47
N TRP A 155 -3.66 15.57 -12.46
CA TRP A 155 -5.10 15.75 -12.32
C TRP A 155 -5.53 17.06 -12.95
N THR A 156 -6.64 17.03 -13.67
CA THR A 156 -7.20 18.21 -14.30
C THR A 156 -8.71 18.17 -14.34
N LYS A 157 -9.29 19.37 -14.36
CA LYS A 157 -10.69 19.63 -14.67
C LYS A 157 -10.74 20.74 -15.70
N PHE A 158 -11.26 20.45 -16.90
CA PHE A 158 -11.36 21.42 -17.98
C PHE A 158 -12.82 21.67 -18.32
N SER A 159 -13.20 22.95 -18.38
CA SER A 159 -14.52 23.44 -18.75
C SER A 159 -14.38 24.47 -19.86
N CYS A 160 -15.09 24.28 -20.95
CA CYS A 160 -15.13 25.21 -22.08
C CYS A 160 -16.53 25.23 -22.72
N PRO A 161 -16.94 26.35 -23.40
CA PRO A 161 -18.26 26.46 -24.01
C PRO A 161 -18.45 25.55 -25.23
N SER A 162 -17.37 25.20 -25.92
CA SER A 162 -17.43 24.45 -27.19
C SER A 162 -16.78 23.09 -27.09
N ALA A 163 -17.51 22.05 -27.49
CA ALA A 163 -17.00 20.69 -27.53
C ALA A 163 -15.85 20.49 -28.55
N SER A 164 -15.60 21.43 -29.44
CA SER A 164 -14.48 21.37 -30.39
C SER A 164 -13.17 21.94 -29.83
N GLN A 165 -13.18 22.55 -28.64
CA GLN A 165 -12.00 23.08 -27.99
C GLN A 165 -11.23 21.98 -27.27
N TYR A 166 -9.89 22.09 -27.33
CA TYR A 166 -8.96 21.17 -26.67
C TYR A 166 -8.00 21.97 -25.80
N ALA A 167 -7.92 21.61 -24.55
CA ALA A 167 -6.82 21.96 -23.68
C ALA A 167 -5.57 21.18 -24.07
N ARG A 168 -4.40 21.67 -23.66
CA ARG A 168 -3.13 21.02 -23.93
C ARG A 168 -2.23 21.02 -22.70
N MET A 169 -1.63 19.88 -22.42
CA MET A 169 -0.46 19.74 -21.58
C MET A 169 0.72 19.34 -22.51
N SER A 170 1.86 20.00 -22.32
CA SER A 170 3.11 19.71 -23.03
C SER A 170 4.23 19.65 -22.01
N CYS A 171 4.97 18.55 -21.98
CA CYS A 171 6.12 18.34 -21.11
C CYS A 171 7.31 17.93 -21.98
N ILE A 172 8.32 18.78 -22.08
CA ILE A 172 9.53 18.57 -22.86
C ILE A 172 10.71 18.46 -21.91
N ILE A 173 11.33 17.29 -21.86
CA ILE A 173 12.63 17.08 -21.21
C ILE A 173 13.70 17.35 -22.26
N HIS A 174 14.66 18.20 -21.93
CA HIS A 174 15.66 18.64 -22.88
C HIS A 174 17.05 18.78 -22.25
N ASP A 175 18.06 18.88 -23.08
CA ASP A 175 19.45 19.12 -22.67
C ASP A 175 19.68 20.59 -22.27
N ASN A 176 20.93 21.02 -22.18
CA ASN A 176 21.30 22.39 -21.81
C ASN A 176 21.10 23.38 -22.98
N TYR A 177 19.87 23.50 -23.43
CA TYR A 177 19.41 24.37 -24.51
C TYR A 177 18.23 25.24 -24.06
N SER A 178 18.05 26.44 -24.63
CA SER A 178 16.89 27.30 -24.36
C SER A 178 15.68 26.83 -25.16
N MET A 179 15.07 25.73 -24.70
CA MET A 179 13.95 25.05 -25.35
C MET A 179 12.69 25.92 -25.35
N GLN A 180 11.96 25.87 -26.46
CA GLN A 180 10.68 26.56 -26.65
C GLN A 180 9.52 25.55 -26.79
N ASP A 181 8.33 25.98 -26.38
CA ASP A 181 7.06 25.28 -26.59
C ASP A 181 5.99 26.31 -27.03
N PRO A 182 5.45 26.24 -28.24
CA PRO A 182 5.81 25.28 -29.30
C PRO A 182 7.21 25.51 -29.87
N TYR A 183 7.87 24.43 -30.23
CA TYR A 183 9.11 24.48 -31.00
C TYR A 183 8.80 24.43 -32.51
N TYR A 184 9.67 25.06 -33.36
CA TYR A 184 9.38 25.22 -34.77
C TYR A 184 10.54 24.84 -35.71
N SER A 185 11.71 24.43 -35.17
CA SER A 185 12.90 24.11 -35.99
C SER A 185 13.46 22.73 -35.68
N ASP A 186 14.16 22.14 -36.65
CA ASP A 186 14.87 20.87 -36.45
C ASP A 186 16.04 21.03 -35.46
N GLU A 187 16.64 22.23 -35.37
CA GLU A 187 17.66 22.50 -34.36
C GLU A 187 17.09 22.32 -32.94
N GLN A 188 15.93 22.90 -32.67
CA GLN A 188 15.24 22.74 -31.36
C GLN A 188 14.91 21.26 -31.07
N ARG A 189 14.44 20.52 -32.08
CA ARG A 189 14.15 19.07 -31.97
C ARG A 189 15.36 18.26 -31.55
N ASN A 190 16.55 18.64 -32.01
CA ASN A 190 17.79 17.93 -31.67
C ASN A 190 18.18 18.03 -30.20
N HIS A 191 17.58 18.96 -29.46
CA HIS A 191 17.80 19.15 -28.02
C HIS A 191 16.74 18.48 -27.14
N ILE A 192 15.73 17.88 -27.73
CA ILE A 192 14.71 17.12 -26.99
C ILE A 192 15.31 15.77 -26.57
N VAL A 193 15.19 15.46 -25.28
CA VAL A 193 15.51 14.16 -24.69
C VAL A 193 14.26 13.27 -24.67
N GLY A 194 13.12 13.82 -24.31
CA GLY A 194 11.84 13.15 -24.32
C GLY A 194 10.70 14.13 -24.22
N GLU A 195 9.56 13.76 -24.77
CA GLU A 195 8.36 14.59 -24.69
C GLU A 195 7.11 13.79 -24.37
N ALA A 196 6.19 14.43 -23.64
CA ALA A 196 4.86 13.93 -23.36
C ALA A 196 3.83 15.02 -23.64
N VAL A 197 2.94 14.79 -24.58
CA VAL A 197 1.92 15.75 -24.98
C VAL A 197 0.53 15.14 -24.85
N ARG A 198 -0.40 15.88 -24.25
CA ARG A 198 -1.79 15.49 -24.16
C ARG A 198 -2.71 16.64 -24.53
N GLU A 199 -3.49 16.44 -25.57
CA GLU A 199 -4.64 17.28 -25.89
C GLU A 199 -5.92 16.59 -25.40
N TYR A 200 -6.83 17.36 -24.82
CA TYR A 200 -8.08 16.80 -24.29
C TYR A 200 -9.22 17.82 -24.31
N GLN A 201 -10.42 17.29 -24.49
CA GLN A 201 -11.65 18.07 -24.47
C GLN A 201 -12.15 18.29 -23.03
N GLN A 202 -13.27 19.00 -22.90
CA GLN A 202 -13.96 19.19 -21.64
C GLN A 202 -14.08 17.89 -20.85
N THR A 203 -13.77 17.95 -19.54
CA THR A 203 -13.84 16.82 -18.64
C THR A 203 -15.13 16.82 -17.83
N ASN A 204 -15.61 15.63 -17.45
CA ASN A 204 -16.73 15.50 -16.53
C ASN A 204 -16.24 15.49 -15.08
N GLY A 205 -15.89 16.67 -14.55
CA GLY A 205 -15.23 16.83 -13.27
C GLY A 205 -13.72 16.60 -13.35
N TRP A 206 -13.10 16.30 -12.21
CA TRP A 206 -11.70 15.97 -12.10
C TRP A 206 -11.37 14.61 -12.70
N VAL A 207 -10.34 14.56 -13.54
CA VAL A 207 -9.80 13.35 -14.15
C VAL A 207 -8.29 13.29 -14.00
N GLU A 208 -7.74 12.10 -13.83
CA GLU A 208 -6.30 11.86 -13.92
C GLU A 208 -5.95 11.48 -15.35
N PHE A 209 -4.96 12.16 -15.90
CA PHE A 209 -4.29 11.71 -17.13
C PHE A 209 -2.90 11.19 -16.79
N ARG A 210 -2.54 10.09 -17.43
CA ARG A 210 -1.20 9.52 -17.40
C ARG A 210 -0.69 9.45 -18.83
N VAL A 211 0.40 10.21 -19.12
CA VAL A 211 0.92 10.40 -20.46
C VAL A 211 2.33 9.84 -20.51
N PRO A 212 2.60 8.80 -21.33
CA PRO A 212 3.94 8.25 -21.50
C PRO A 212 4.84 9.26 -22.21
N PHE A 213 6.13 9.24 -21.86
CA PHE A 213 7.13 9.98 -22.60
C PHE A 213 7.58 9.21 -23.84
N ASP A 214 7.69 9.92 -24.97
CA ASP A 214 8.43 9.48 -26.14
C ASP A 214 9.90 9.91 -26.00
N TYR A 215 10.80 8.93 -26.01
CA TYR A 215 12.25 9.12 -25.95
C TYR A 215 12.93 8.88 -27.30
N ASN A 216 12.17 8.82 -28.39
CA ASN A 216 12.72 8.64 -29.73
C ASN A 216 13.23 9.98 -30.30
N HIS A 217 14.15 10.60 -29.57
CA HIS A 217 14.73 11.90 -29.85
C HIS A 217 16.26 11.86 -29.85
N PRO A 218 16.96 12.82 -30.55
CA PRO A 218 18.41 12.81 -30.67
C PRO A 218 19.18 13.04 -29.39
N ALA A 219 18.69 13.93 -28.49
CA ALA A 219 19.39 14.20 -27.24
C ALA A 219 19.13 13.07 -26.22
N THR A 220 20.13 12.77 -25.40
CA THR A 220 20.09 11.62 -24.49
C THR A 220 20.24 12.01 -23.01
N THR A 221 20.79 13.20 -22.74
CA THR A 221 21.12 13.63 -21.37
C THR A 221 20.17 14.75 -20.93
N PRO A 222 19.26 14.49 -20.00
CA PRO A 222 18.36 15.52 -19.48
C PRO A 222 19.13 16.55 -18.66
N ALA A 223 18.74 17.81 -18.77
CA ALA A 223 19.23 18.90 -17.96
C ALA A 223 18.11 19.78 -17.42
N TYR A 224 17.06 19.94 -18.20
CA TYR A 224 15.90 20.77 -17.86
C TYR A 224 14.59 20.12 -18.32
N LEU A 225 13.49 20.66 -17.78
CA LEU A 225 12.13 20.28 -18.15
C LEU A 225 11.32 21.56 -18.39
N LEU A 226 10.64 21.64 -19.52
CA LEU A 226 9.67 22.67 -19.85
C LEU A 226 8.27 22.03 -19.84
N LEU A 227 7.49 22.30 -18.80
CA LEU A 227 6.11 21.85 -18.68
C LEU A 227 5.18 23.04 -18.82
N THR A 228 4.17 22.87 -19.66
CA THR A 228 3.20 23.90 -19.98
C THR A 228 1.79 23.33 -19.98
N PHE A 229 0.86 24.04 -19.37
CA PHE A 229 -0.58 23.82 -19.48
C PHE A 229 -1.25 25.02 -20.14
N THR A 230 -2.08 24.78 -21.13
CA THR A 230 -2.85 25.83 -21.81
C THR A 230 -4.31 25.42 -21.95
N THR A 231 -5.22 26.39 -21.76
CA THR A 231 -6.66 26.16 -21.93
C THR A 231 -7.04 25.83 -23.38
N ASN A 232 -6.19 26.15 -24.34
CA ASN A 232 -6.42 25.89 -25.77
C ASN A 232 -5.13 25.39 -26.42
N LYS A 233 -5.24 24.35 -27.25
CA LYS A 233 -4.10 23.80 -28.01
C LYS A 233 -3.59 24.76 -29.08
N THR A 234 -4.50 25.50 -29.68
CA THR A 234 -4.19 26.55 -30.66
C THR A 234 -4.32 27.92 -29.98
N PRO A 235 -3.25 28.70 -29.85
CA PRO A 235 -3.34 30.02 -29.28
C PRO A 235 -4.34 30.91 -30.04
N GLY A 236 -5.18 31.63 -29.31
CA GLY A 236 -6.17 32.55 -29.89
C GLY A 236 -7.50 31.92 -30.29
N GLU A 237 -7.65 30.61 -30.24
CA GLU A 237 -8.92 29.92 -30.58
C GLU A 237 -9.84 29.72 -29.37
N GLY A 238 -9.48 30.17 -28.19
CA GLY A 238 -10.26 30.01 -26.98
C GLY A 238 -11.41 31.01 -26.82
N SER A 239 -12.06 30.93 -25.67
CA SER A 239 -13.04 31.93 -25.21
C SER A 239 -12.78 32.30 -23.75
N GLU A 240 -13.28 33.44 -23.31
CA GLU A 240 -13.19 33.92 -21.93
C GLU A 240 -13.78 32.96 -20.88
N ASN A 241 -14.53 31.94 -21.30
CA ASN A 241 -15.15 30.94 -20.45
C ASN A 241 -14.40 29.62 -20.46
N ASP A 242 -13.17 29.60 -20.95
CA ASP A 242 -12.29 28.42 -20.87
C ASP A 242 -11.57 28.43 -19.53
N PHE A 243 -11.86 27.44 -18.71
CA PHE A 243 -11.30 27.27 -17.38
C PHE A 243 -10.64 25.89 -17.24
N MET A 244 -9.42 25.86 -16.73
CA MET A 244 -8.72 24.61 -16.42
C MET A 244 -8.22 24.67 -14.98
N TRP A 245 -8.48 23.63 -14.21
CA TRP A 245 -7.86 23.36 -12.91
C TRP A 245 -6.83 22.27 -13.08
N ILE A 246 -5.69 22.41 -12.41
CA ILE A 246 -4.56 21.49 -12.45
C ILE A 246 -4.13 21.20 -11.02
N ASP A 247 -3.87 19.93 -10.73
CA ASP A 247 -3.47 19.47 -9.39
C ASP A 247 -2.58 18.22 -9.47
N ASP A 248 -1.77 17.97 -8.44
CA ASP A 248 -1.01 16.76 -8.16
C ASP A 248 -0.30 16.14 -9.39
N ILE A 249 0.70 16.87 -9.90
CA ILE A 249 1.54 16.41 -11.02
C ILE A 249 2.63 15.48 -10.49
N THR A 250 2.82 14.34 -11.13
CA THR A 250 3.82 13.33 -10.70
C THR A 250 4.59 12.77 -11.89
N MET A 251 5.90 12.72 -11.79
CA MET A 251 6.75 11.96 -12.71
C MET A 251 6.80 10.51 -12.24
N ILE A 252 6.42 9.59 -13.10
CA ILE A 252 6.30 8.16 -12.78
C ILE A 252 7.52 7.42 -13.29
N TYR A 253 8.16 6.69 -12.39
CA TYR A 253 9.33 5.87 -12.63
C TYR A 253 9.03 4.42 -12.23
N HIS A 254 9.39 3.47 -13.07
CA HIS A 254 9.29 2.05 -12.77
C HIS A 254 10.69 1.47 -12.52
N ALA A 255 11.09 1.42 -11.24
CA ALA A 255 12.30 0.74 -10.80
C ALA A 255 12.04 -0.75 -10.57
N GLU A 256 11.45 -1.41 -11.57
CA GLU A 256 11.02 -2.80 -11.51
C GLU A 256 11.69 -3.64 -12.60
N LEU A 257 11.76 -4.94 -12.33
CA LEU A 257 12.12 -5.92 -13.34
C LEU A 257 10.86 -6.38 -14.09
N SER A 258 11.00 -6.62 -15.39
CA SER A 258 10.03 -7.37 -16.21
C SER A 258 10.37 -8.85 -16.24
N ASP A 259 11.64 -9.22 -15.97
CA ASP A 259 12.08 -10.60 -15.82
C ASP A 259 13.30 -10.69 -14.90
N LEU A 260 13.37 -11.79 -14.12
CA LEU A 260 14.50 -12.16 -13.27
C LEU A 260 14.81 -13.62 -13.56
N THR A 261 16.04 -13.92 -13.94
CA THR A 261 16.43 -15.27 -14.34
C THR A 261 17.52 -15.84 -13.42
N SER A 262 17.51 -17.16 -13.27
CA SER A 262 18.55 -17.95 -12.64
C SER A 262 19.00 -19.05 -13.61
N GLY A 263 20.26 -19.05 -13.99
CA GLY A 263 20.78 -19.96 -15.02
C GLY A 263 20.10 -19.77 -16.38
N GLY A 264 19.67 -18.55 -16.71
CA GLY A 264 18.99 -18.20 -17.96
C GLY A 264 17.51 -18.59 -18.02
N VAL A 265 16.92 -19.09 -16.93
CA VAL A 265 15.51 -19.45 -16.83
C VAL A 265 14.83 -18.49 -15.86
N THR A 266 13.64 -18.00 -16.22
CA THR A 266 12.84 -17.13 -15.32
C THR A 266 12.64 -17.80 -13.96
N VAL A 267 12.90 -17.06 -12.90
CA VAL A 267 12.71 -17.51 -11.50
C VAL A 267 11.26 -17.94 -11.29
N PRO A 268 11.01 -19.16 -10.77
CA PRO A 268 9.65 -19.65 -10.55
C PRO A 268 8.84 -18.68 -9.68
N GLY A 269 7.64 -18.33 -10.14
CA GLY A 269 6.75 -17.39 -9.44
C GLY A 269 7.21 -15.94 -9.53
N PHE A 270 8.10 -15.59 -10.46
CA PHE A 270 8.52 -14.21 -10.65
C PHE A 270 7.31 -13.28 -10.89
N ALA A 271 7.30 -12.18 -10.14
CA ALA A 271 6.40 -11.04 -10.35
C ALA A 271 7.14 -9.75 -9.95
N SER A 272 6.92 -8.66 -10.67
CA SER A 272 7.65 -7.39 -10.48
C SER A 272 7.51 -6.75 -9.09
N ASN A 273 6.49 -7.15 -8.33
CA ASN A 273 6.24 -6.69 -6.96
C ASN A 273 6.73 -7.66 -5.87
N VAL A 274 7.22 -8.85 -6.24
CA VAL A 274 7.83 -9.82 -5.32
C VAL A 274 9.33 -9.58 -5.33
N LEU A 275 9.90 -9.35 -4.15
CA LEU A 275 11.30 -8.91 -4.04
C LEU A 275 12.23 -10.02 -3.52
N GLU A 276 11.68 -11.12 -2.99
CA GLU A 276 12.48 -12.21 -2.42
C GLU A 276 12.05 -13.56 -2.98
N TYR A 277 13.02 -14.39 -3.34
CA TYR A 277 12.86 -15.70 -3.93
C TYR A 277 13.78 -16.70 -3.25
N ASN A 278 13.31 -17.94 -3.09
CA ASN A 278 14.11 -19.05 -2.59
C ASN A 278 14.20 -20.11 -3.67
N ILE A 279 15.42 -20.56 -3.97
CA ILE A 279 15.70 -21.59 -4.95
C ILE A 279 16.53 -22.68 -4.28
N GLU A 280 15.99 -23.89 -4.25
CA GLU A 280 16.74 -25.06 -3.80
C GLU A 280 17.48 -25.69 -4.98
N LEU A 281 18.79 -25.86 -4.85
CA LEU A 281 19.66 -26.51 -5.80
C LEU A 281 19.98 -27.94 -5.35
N SER A 282 20.29 -28.80 -6.28
CA SER A 282 20.78 -30.14 -5.93
C SER A 282 22.08 -30.04 -5.13
N ASN A 283 22.32 -30.99 -4.25
CA ASN A 283 23.58 -31.07 -3.50
C ASN A 283 24.79 -31.05 -4.46
N GLY A 284 25.76 -30.17 -4.20
CA GLY A 284 26.96 -30.04 -5.02
C GLY A 284 26.76 -29.33 -6.38
N ALA A 285 25.56 -28.80 -6.66
CA ALA A 285 25.35 -28.00 -7.86
C ALA A 285 26.11 -26.67 -7.80
N GLU A 286 26.55 -26.20 -8.96
CA GLU A 286 27.11 -24.85 -9.08
C GLU A 286 26.00 -23.80 -8.93
N LEU A 287 26.34 -22.65 -8.32
CA LEU A 287 25.43 -21.52 -8.23
C LEU A 287 25.18 -20.94 -9.63
N PRO A 288 23.90 -20.83 -10.05
CA PRO A 288 23.60 -20.33 -11.38
C PRO A 288 23.76 -18.81 -11.43
N ASP A 289 24.18 -18.29 -12.60
CA ASP A 289 24.20 -16.86 -12.87
C ASP A 289 22.80 -16.27 -12.85
N VAL A 290 22.66 -15.13 -12.17
CA VAL A 290 21.43 -14.35 -12.15
C VAL A 290 21.46 -13.31 -13.26
N GLY A 291 20.41 -13.33 -14.09
CA GLY A 291 20.16 -12.35 -15.13
C GLY A 291 18.87 -11.59 -14.87
N TYR A 292 18.67 -10.49 -15.58
CA TYR A 292 17.48 -9.65 -15.43
C TYR A 292 17.11 -8.90 -16.70
N THR A 293 15.84 -8.47 -16.75
CA THR A 293 15.36 -7.46 -17.70
C THR A 293 14.58 -6.40 -16.93
N THR A 294 14.89 -5.13 -17.12
CA THR A 294 14.17 -4.03 -16.49
C THR A 294 12.79 -3.81 -17.13
N LEU A 295 11.80 -3.36 -16.36
CA LEU A 295 10.48 -3.00 -16.88
C LEU A 295 10.57 -1.73 -17.74
N SER A 296 11.29 -0.70 -17.25
CA SER A 296 11.58 0.51 -18.01
C SER A 296 12.93 0.40 -18.71
N ALA A 297 12.99 0.81 -19.98
CA ALA A 297 14.24 0.92 -20.73
C ALA A 297 15.18 2.01 -20.19
N ASN A 298 14.66 2.95 -19.39
CA ASN A 298 15.41 4.03 -18.76
C ASN A 298 15.86 3.69 -17.33
N ALA A 299 15.48 2.55 -16.79
CA ALA A 299 15.95 2.07 -15.49
C ALA A 299 17.37 1.50 -15.62
N ASN A 300 18.17 1.68 -14.57
CA ASN A 300 19.47 1.03 -14.43
C ASN A 300 19.35 -0.12 -13.43
N ALA A 301 20.04 -1.21 -13.71
CA ALA A 301 20.11 -2.30 -12.74
C ALA A 301 21.53 -2.82 -12.61
N THR A 302 21.87 -3.26 -11.40
CA THR A 302 23.14 -3.90 -11.07
C THR A 302 22.89 -5.21 -10.37
N VAL A 303 23.59 -6.27 -10.78
CA VAL A 303 23.52 -7.58 -10.18
C VAL A 303 24.76 -7.86 -9.34
N THR A 304 24.53 -8.39 -8.13
CA THR A 304 25.56 -9.04 -7.32
C THR A 304 25.26 -10.52 -7.32
N GLN A 305 26.16 -11.32 -7.91
CA GLN A 305 25.99 -12.76 -8.01
C GLN A 305 26.18 -13.44 -6.66
N ALA A 306 25.50 -14.55 -6.47
CA ALA A 306 25.72 -15.42 -5.32
C ALA A 306 27.11 -16.06 -5.35
N THR A 307 27.71 -16.29 -4.19
CA THR A 307 28.97 -17.02 -4.03
C THR A 307 28.81 -18.18 -3.05
N ALA A 308 29.77 -19.08 -3.02
CA ALA A 308 29.74 -20.21 -2.09
C ALA A 308 29.70 -19.77 -0.62
N GLU A 309 30.37 -18.64 -0.29
CA GLU A 309 30.38 -18.08 1.07
C GLU A 309 29.10 -17.30 1.37
N ASN A 310 28.44 -16.76 0.33
CA ASN A 310 27.18 -16.05 0.44
C ASN A 310 26.26 -16.49 -0.70
N PRO A 311 25.44 -17.54 -0.51
CA PRO A 311 24.55 -18.07 -1.54
C PRO A 311 23.31 -17.21 -1.76
N THR A 312 23.51 -15.89 -1.79
CA THR A 312 22.46 -14.89 -2.02
C THR A 312 22.88 -13.98 -3.17
N ALA A 313 22.05 -13.89 -4.19
CA ALA A 313 22.21 -12.93 -5.25
C ALA A 313 21.22 -11.77 -5.11
N THR A 314 21.65 -10.58 -5.51
CA THR A 314 20.78 -9.40 -5.50
C THR A 314 20.81 -8.67 -6.82
N VAL A 315 19.66 -8.12 -7.24
CA VAL A 315 19.54 -7.19 -8.35
C VAL A 315 18.95 -5.90 -7.83
N VAL A 316 19.75 -4.83 -7.86
CA VAL A 316 19.32 -3.49 -7.47
C VAL A 316 18.91 -2.73 -8.72
N VAL A 317 17.65 -2.34 -8.79
CA VAL A 317 17.09 -1.54 -9.90
C VAL A 317 16.86 -0.13 -9.42
N THR A 318 17.33 0.85 -10.20
CA THR A 318 17.14 2.28 -9.91
C THR A 318 16.53 2.98 -11.12
N HIS A 319 15.53 3.82 -10.88
CA HIS A 319 14.95 4.67 -11.92
C HIS A 319 14.47 5.98 -11.29
N GLY A 320 15.08 7.10 -11.68
CA GLY A 320 14.84 8.38 -11.03
C GLY A 320 15.22 8.35 -9.55
N ASP A 321 14.26 8.64 -8.69
CA ASP A 321 14.37 8.59 -7.23
C ASP A 321 13.93 7.24 -6.63
N GLN A 322 13.50 6.30 -7.47
CA GLN A 322 13.00 4.99 -7.05
C GLN A 322 14.14 3.95 -7.04
N THR A 323 14.10 3.07 -6.05
CA THR A 323 15.03 1.94 -5.97
C THR A 323 14.27 0.71 -5.45
N LYS A 324 14.49 -0.43 -6.11
CA LYS A 324 14.02 -1.75 -5.65
C LYS A 324 15.18 -2.74 -5.69
N THR A 325 15.20 -3.64 -4.71
CA THR A 325 16.18 -4.73 -4.65
C THR A 325 15.43 -6.06 -4.69
N TYR A 326 15.78 -6.89 -5.65
CA TYR A 326 15.32 -8.27 -5.76
C TYR A 326 16.41 -9.17 -5.22
N THR A 327 16.03 -10.15 -4.40
CA THR A 327 16.94 -11.07 -3.73
C THR A 327 16.59 -12.52 -4.07
N ILE A 328 17.58 -13.31 -4.44
CA ILE A 328 17.45 -14.77 -4.60
C ILE A 328 18.33 -15.43 -3.54
N HIS A 329 17.72 -16.21 -2.68
CA HIS A 329 18.40 -17.05 -1.72
C HIS A 329 18.52 -18.48 -2.28
N TYR A 330 19.74 -18.95 -2.46
CA TYR A 330 20.00 -20.32 -2.86
C TYR A 330 20.23 -21.20 -1.63
N THR A 331 19.55 -22.32 -1.59
CA THR A 331 19.79 -23.40 -0.64
C THR A 331 20.18 -24.64 -1.40
N PHE A 332 20.99 -25.49 -0.78
CA PHE A 332 21.35 -26.76 -1.39
C PHE A 332 20.57 -27.87 -0.72
N ALA A 333 20.07 -28.80 -1.53
CA ALA A 333 19.46 -30.00 -1.01
C ALA A 333 20.44 -30.69 -0.07
N ALA A 334 19.94 -31.19 1.05
CA ALA A 334 20.78 -31.88 2.02
C ALA A 334 21.41 -33.12 1.38
N ASP A 335 22.65 -33.40 1.77
CA ASP A 335 23.26 -34.68 1.48
C ASP A 335 22.42 -35.77 2.14
N MET A 336 21.88 -36.68 1.32
CA MET A 336 20.95 -37.71 1.77
C MET A 336 21.62 -39.11 1.83
N ASP A 337 22.91 -39.20 1.57
CA ASP A 337 23.60 -40.51 1.55
C ASP A 337 23.56 -41.16 2.93
N ALA A 338 23.81 -40.41 4.00
CA ALA A 338 23.68 -40.90 5.37
C ALA A 338 22.32 -40.49 6.01
N ALA A 339 21.23 -40.51 5.25
CA ALA A 339 19.92 -40.12 5.75
C ALA A 339 19.06 -41.33 6.16
N LEU A 340 18.11 -41.09 7.06
CA LEU A 340 17.03 -42.03 7.34
C LEU A 340 15.91 -41.90 6.32
N SER A 341 15.24 -43.01 6.02
CA SER A 341 13.95 -43.03 5.34
C SER A 341 12.80 -43.03 6.34
N ASP A 342 13.03 -43.49 7.57
CA ASP A 342 12.06 -43.52 8.64
C ASP A 342 12.75 -43.48 10.01
N LEU A 343 12.14 -42.80 10.97
CA LEU A 343 12.54 -42.72 12.37
C LEU A 343 11.28 -42.93 13.22
N GLN A 344 11.33 -43.97 14.08
CA GLN A 344 10.16 -44.41 14.83
C GLN A 344 10.40 -44.36 16.33
N VAL A 345 9.34 -44.08 17.07
CA VAL A 345 9.26 -44.19 18.52
C VAL A 345 8.10 -45.12 18.85
N ASN A 346 8.40 -46.18 19.63
CA ASN A 346 7.45 -47.26 19.99
C ASN A 346 6.76 -47.90 18.76
N GLY A 347 7.45 -47.92 17.60
CA GLY A 347 6.95 -48.50 16.35
C GLY A 347 6.13 -47.57 15.48
N GLU A 348 5.89 -46.33 15.91
CA GLU A 348 5.20 -45.31 15.14
C GLU A 348 6.19 -44.27 14.61
N THR A 349 6.04 -43.84 13.34
CA THR A 349 6.89 -42.83 12.74
C THR A 349 6.77 -41.50 13.51
N VAL A 350 7.90 -40.87 13.81
CA VAL A 350 7.95 -39.56 14.46
C VAL A 350 7.14 -38.54 13.63
N GLU A 351 6.19 -37.90 14.27
CA GLU A 351 5.34 -36.93 13.59
C GLU A 351 6.18 -35.79 12.99
N GLY A 352 5.93 -35.46 11.72
CA GLY A 352 6.71 -34.47 10.99
C GLY A 352 8.14 -34.93 10.67
N PHE A 353 8.43 -36.22 10.73
CA PHE A 353 9.76 -36.72 10.36
C PHE A 353 10.16 -36.23 8.95
N ASN A 354 11.36 -35.66 8.89
CA ASN A 354 11.98 -35.22 7.66
C ASN A 354 13.47 -35.63 7.70
N PRO A 355 13.97 -36.33 6.69
CA PRO A 355 15.36 -36.81 6.64
C PRO A 355 16.45 -35.75 6.84
N ILE A 356 16.15 -34.49 6.60
CA ILE A 356 17.10 -33.37 6.78
C ILE A 356 17.06 -32.76 8.18
N VAL A 357 16.00 -33.00 8.94
CA VAL A 357 15.88 -32.55 10.32
C VAL A 357 16.56 -33.58 11.22
N THR A 358 17.50 -33.09 12.02
CA THR A 358 18.35 -33.98 12.83
C THR A 358 18.08 -33.89 14.33
N SER A 359 17.12 -33.06 14.75
CA SER A 359 16.73 -32.95 16.16
C SER A 359 15.21 -32.88 16.27
N TYR A 360 14.67 -33.70 17.17
CA TYR A 360 13.24 -33.79 17.45
C TYR A 360 13.00 -33.66 18.95
N GLU A 361 11.96 -32.96 19.33
CA GLU A 361 11.46 -32.86 20.69
C GLU A 361 10.13 -33.60 20.75
N MET A 362 9.99 -34.54 21.68
CA MET A 362 8.78 -35.33 21.83
C MET A 362 8.29 -35.33 23.28
N THR A 363 7.04 -34.98 23.47
CA THR A 363 6.37 -35.10 24.75
C THR A 363 5.62 -36.44 24.82
N LEU A 364 5.92 -37.27 25.81
CA LEU A 364 5.28 -38.55 26.05
C LEU A 364 4.46 -38.48 27.35
N PHE A 365 3.26 -39.01 27.28
CA PHE A 365 2.36 -39.11 28.43
C PHE A 365 2.44 -40.51 29.07
N ASP A 366 3.64 -41.05 29.12
CA ASP A 366 3.90 -42.38 29.72
C ASP A 366 5.10 -42.30 30.68
N THR A 367 5.14 -43.18 31.65
CA THR A 367 6.26 -43.35 32.56
C THR A 367 7.28 -44.37 32.06
N VAL A 368 7.02 -45.02 30.93
CA VAL A 368 7.88 -46.04 30.32
C VAL A 368 8.83 -45.37 29.34
N VAL A 369 10.12 -45.64 29.48
CA VAL A 369 11.15 -45.18 28.55
C VAL A 369 10.83 -45.72 27.14
N PRO A 370 10.74 -44.86 26.12
CA PRO A 370 10.34 -45.28 24.78
C PRO A 370 11.45 -46.06 24.07
N THR A 371 11.07 -46.83 23.07
CA THR A 371 12.01 -47.56 22.19
C THR A 371 12.10 -46.81 20.85
N VAL A 372 13.33 -46.53 20.42
CA VAL A 372 13.60 -45.89 19.13
C VAL A 372 14.06 -46.91 18.11
N SER A 373 13.51 -46.86 16.91
CA SER A 373 13.97 -47.61 15.75
C SER A 373 14.12 -46.70 14.55
N ALA A 374 14.96 -47.06 13.59
CA ALA A 374 15.24 -46.24 12.44
C ALA A 374 15.57 -47.11 11.22
N THR A 375 15.13 -46.65 10.06
CA THR A 375 15.41 -47.28 8.77
C THR A 375 16.26 -46.33 7.93
N PRO A 376 17.46 -46.74 7.47
CA PRO A 376 18.27 -45.92 6.61
C PRO A 376 17.64 -45.78 5.21
N ARG A 377 17.90 -44.67 4.54
CA ARG A 377 17.48 -44.45 3.15
C ARG A 377 18.23 -45.37 2.19
N ASN A 378 19.55 -45.53 2.40
CA ASN A 378 20.35 -46.51 1.70
C ASN A 378 20.43 -47.80 2.56
N SER A 379 19.98 -48.93 2.01
CA SER A 379 19.97 -50.20 2.70
C SER A 379 21.37 -50.74 3.08
N GLU A 380 22.43 -50.17 2.47
CA GLU A 380 23.83 -50.52 2.79
C GLU A 380 24.40 -49.64 3.91
N ALA A 381 23.72 -48.59 4.31
CA ALA A 381 24.14 -47.72 5.42
C ALA A 381 24.03 -48.43 6.76
N THR A 382 24.97 -48.17 7.64
CA THR A 382 24.95 -48.67 9.02
C THR A 382 24.18 -47.70 9.92
N VAL A 383 23.31 -48.24 10.77
CA VAL A 383 22.56 -47.48 11.76
C VAL A 383 22.93 -47.94 13.16
N VAL A 384 23.39 -47.05 14.01
CA VAL A 384 23.68 -47.30 15.42
C VAL A 384 22.73 -46.45 16.26
N ILE A 385 21.95 -47.07 17.12
CA ILE A 385 20.97 -46.40 17.97
C ILE A 385 21.40 -46.50 19.43
N THR A 386 21.58 -45.35 20.08
CA THR A 386 21.66 -45.25 21.54
C THR A 386 20.25 -45.01 22.05
N GLN A 387 19.69 -46.00 22.75
CA GLN A 387 18.34 -45.89 23.29
C GLN A 387 18.29 -44.92 24.49
N PRO A 388 17.18 -44.21 24.70
CA PRO A 388 17.00 -43.44 25.90
C PRO A 388 16.95 -44.32 27.13
N THR A 389 17.30 -43.79 28.29
CA THR A 389 17.21 -44.44 29.59
C THR A 389 16.39 -43.60 30.58
N ALA A 390 16.06 -44.15 31.75
CA ALA A 390 15.34 -43.38 32.76
C ALA A 390 16.15 -42.16 33.28
N ASP A 391 17.48 -42.24 33.24
CA ASP A 391 18.38 -41.18 33.69
C ASP A 391 18.75 -40.20 32.56
N ASP A 392 18.63 -40.63 31.29
CA ASP A 392 18.89 -39.80 30.10
C ASP A 392 17.80 -40.08 29.08
N LEU A 393 16.86 -39.14 28.98
CA LEU A 393 15.72 -39.18 28.08
C LEU A 393 16.07 -38.73 26.67
N THR A 394 17.32 -38.94 26.22
CA THR A 394 17.80 -38.62 24.89
C THR A 394 18.13 -39.90 24.11
N ALA A 395 17.55 -40.06 22.95
CA ALA A 395 17.98 -41.06 21.98
C ALA A 395 18.87 -40.46 20.91
N THR A 396 19.90 -41.18 20.47
CA THR A 396 20.68 -40.78 19.31
C THR A 396 20.71 -41.92 18.29
N VAL A 397 20.58 -41.56 17.02
CA VAL A 397 20.67 -42.45 15.87
C VAL A 397 21.79 -41.95 14.97
N VAL A 398 22.87 -42.72 14.89
CA VAL A 398 23.99 -42.42 14.00
C VAL A 398 23.83 -43.29 12.75
N VAL A 399 23.68 -42.62 11.61
CA VAL A 399 23.64 -43.25 10.29
C VAL A 399 24.97 -42.98 9.61
N THR A 400 25.61 -44.04 9.12
CA THR A 400 26.88 -43.93 8.38
C THR A 400 26.74 -44.65 7.03
N ASP A 401 26.99 -43.90 5.96
CA ASP A 401 27.04 -44.41 4.60
C ASP A 401 28.35 -43.95 3.98
N ARG A 402 29.23 -44.90 3.64
CA ARG A 402 30.58 -44.64 3.12
C ARG A 402 31.36 -43.63 4.01
N ASP A 403 31.68 -42.47 3.47
CA ASP A 403 32.42 -41.41 4.16
C ASP A 403 31.50 -40.36 4.82
N SER A 404 30.19 -40.49 4.66
CA SER A 404 29.19 -39.58 5.23
C SER A 404 28.61 -40.17 6.51
N SER A 405 28.39 -39.30 7.51
CA SER A 405 27.73 -39.69 8.78
C SER A 405 26.76 -38.56 9.20
N ARG A 406 25.60 -38.99 9.69
CA ARG A 406 24.57 -38.06 10.20
C ARG A 406 24.05 -38.59 11.53
N ILE A 407 23.83 -37.68 12.47
CA ILE A 407 23.31 -37.98 13.79
C ILE A 407 21.92 -37.35 13.91
N TYR A 408 20.94 -38.18 14.25
CA TYR A 408 19.60 -37.74 14.63
C TYR A 408 19.47 -37.85 16.13
N THR A 409 18.87 -36.87 16.77
CA THR A 409 18.66 -36.80 18.21
C THR A 409 17.16 -36.62 18.48
N ILE A 410 16.64 -37.39 19.42
CA ILE A 410 15.28 -37.24 19.93
C ILE A 410 15.38 -36.96 21.42
N ASN A 411 14.91 -35.82 21.85
CA ASN A 411 14.81 -35.44 23.26
C ASN A 411 13.38 -35.70 23.74
N PHE A 412 13.24 -36.56 24.75
CA PHE A 412 11.92 -36.87 25.30
C PHE A 412 11.66 -36.07 26.57
N THR A 413 10.45 -35.59 26.69
CA THR A 413 9.90 -35.03 27.91
C THR A 413 8.75 -35.92 28.37
N LEU A 414 8.89 -36.54 29.55
CA LEU A 414 7.81 -37.32 30.13
C LEU A 414 6.92 -36.43 30.98
N VAL A 415 5.66 -36.37 30.65
CA VAL A 415 4.68 -35.56 31.37
C VAL A 415 3.49 -36.42 31.81
N THR A 416 2.89 -36.06 32.94
CA THR A 416 1.64 -36.68 33.37
C THR A 416 0.47 -36.02 32.65
N ALA A 417 -0.33 -36.80 31.95
CA ALA A 417 -1.52 -36.31 31.32
C ALA A 417 -2.48 -35.68 32.35
N ASN A 418 -2.94 -34.51 32.09
CA ASN A 418 -3.89 -33.79 32.93
C ASN A 418 -4.96 -33.11 32.06
N ALA A 419 -6.19 -33.59 32.15
CA ALA A 419 -7.35 -33.06 31.46
C ALA A 419 -8.22 -32.16 32.35
N ASP A 420 -7.64 -31.61 33.42
CA ASP A 420 -8.34 -30.67 34.27
C ASP A 420 -8.35 -29.25 33.67
N LEU A 421 -9.35 -28.45 34.07
CA LEU A 421 -9.33 -27.02 33.91
C LEU A 421 -8.59 -26.38 35.10
N SER A 422 -7.84 -25.32 34.85
CA SER A 422 -7.34 -24.41 35.89
C SER A 422 -8.32 -23.27 36.16
N ASP A 423 -9.20 -22.98 35.22
CA ASP A 423 -10.23 -21.93 35.35
C ASP A 423 -11.38 -22.18 34.37
N LEU A 424 -12.60 -21.92 34.84
CA LEU A 424 -13.84 -21.99 34.06
C LEU A 424 -14.66 -20.71 34.34
N ARG A 425 -14.98 -19.98 33.30
CA ARG A 425 -15.57 -18.64 33.40
C ARG A 425 -16.91 -18.55 32.67
N LEU A 426 -17.76 -17.75 33.23
CA LEU A 426 -18.97 -17.26 32.56
C LEU A 426 -18.88 -15.74 32.43
N ASN A 427 -19.02 -15.22 31.20
CA ASN A 427 -18.85 -13.80 30.87
C ASN A 427 -17.54 -13.19 31.40
N GLY A 428 -16.45 -13.92 31.31
CA GLY A 428 -15.12 -13.48 31.75
C GLY A 428 -14.86 -13.56 33.26
N THR A 429 -15.85 -13.94 34.06
CA THR A 429 -15.73 -14.12 35.52
C THR A 429 -15.69 -15.61 35.88
N THR A 430 -14.72 -16.01 36.70
CA THR A 430 -14.62 -17.39 37.18
C THR A 430 -15.91 -17.81 37.88
N ILE A 431 -16.41 -18.99 37.52
CA ILE A 431 -17.62 -19.55 38.13
C ILE A 431 -17.37 -19.73 39.63
N GLU A 432 -18.29 -19.24 40.46
CA GLU A 432 -18.18 -19.32 41.91
C GLU A 432 -18.13 -20.78 42.37
N GLY A 433 -17.15 -21.09 43.20
CA GLY A 433 -16.93 -22.46 43.67
C GLY A 433 -16.32 -23.37 42.63
N PHE A 434 -15.66 -22.84 41.59
CA PHE A 434 -14.94 -23.66 40.62
C PHE A 434 -13.90 -24.55 41.31
N ASP A 435 -14.00 -25.86 41.04
CA ASP A 435 -13.05 -26.89 41.47
C ASP A 435 -12.77 -27.79 40.27
N PRO A 436 -11.51 -28.01 39.88
CA PRO A 436 -11.15 -28.90 38.77
C PRO A 436 -11.73 -30.31 38.85
N ALA A 437 -12.04 -30.80 40.04
CA ALA A 437 -12.63 -32.12 40.24
C ALA A 437 -14.14 -32.16 39.96
N VAL A 438 -14.82 -31.00 39.99
CA VAL A 438 -16.27 -30.88 39.74
C VAL A 438 -16.48 -30.65 38.24
N THR A 439 -17.35 -31.48 37.66
CA THR A 439 -17.60 -31.43 36.20
C THR A 439 -18.99 -30.88 35.85
N GLU A 440 -19.84 -30.64 36.83
CA GLU A 440 -21.20 -30.15 36.63
C GLU A 440 -21.41 -28.87 37.43
N TYR A 441 -21.76 -27.79 36.78
CA TYR A 441 -22.05 -26.49 37.37
C TYR A 441 -23.45 -26.05 36.99
N THR A 442 -24.19 -25.56 37.97
CA THR A 442 -25.53 -24.99 37.76
C THR A 442 -25.52 -23.54 38.21
N ILE A 443 -25.86 -22.63 37.33
CA ILE A 443 -25.91 -21.20 37.59
C ILE A 443 -27.34 -20.72 37.36
N ASN A 444 -27.88 -20.05 38.36
CA ASN A 444 -29.22 -19.46 38.29
C ASN A 444 -29.09 -17.97 38.06
N ILE A 445 -29.66 -17.45 36.98
CA ILE A 445 -29.65 -16.04 36.62
C ILE A 445 -31.07 -15.50 36.69
N ALA A 446 -31.24 -14.42 37.45
CA ALA A 446 -32.52 -13.71 37.54
C ALA A 446 -32.71 -12.84 36.28
N GLY A 447 -33.93 -12.83 35.75
CA GLY A 447 -34.30 -12.03 34.58
C GLY A 447 -34.44 -12.84 33.28
N ALA A 448 -34.78 -12.14 32.20
CA ALA A 448 -34.91 -12.73 30.87
C ALA A 448 -33.56 -13.16 30.31
N TYR A 449 -33.60 -14.09 29.35
CA TYR A 449 -32.41 -14.57 28.67
C TYR A 449 -31.52 -13.42 28.17
N SER A 450 -30.23 -13.53 28.49
CA SER A 450 -29.15 -12.76 27.85
C SER A 450 -28.06 -13.72 27.44
N PHE A 451 -27.38 -13.42 26.32
CA PHE A 451 -26.27 -14.25 25.85
C PHE A 451 -25.22 -14.43 26.95
N GLN A 452 -24.83 -15.67 27.19
CA GLN A 452 -23.82 -16.03 28.19
C GLN A 452 -22.64 -16.71 27.46
N GLU A 453 -21.44 -16.21 27.69
CA GLU A 453 -20.22 -16.75 27.07
C GLU A 453 -19.45 -17.61 28.08
N ILE A 454 -19.16 -18.86 27.71
CA ILE A 454 -18.26 -19.72 28.46
C ILE A 454 -16.84 -19.57 27.89
N SER A 455 -15.89 -19.37 28.79
CA SER A 455 -14.45 -19.46 28.50
C SER A 455 -13.76 -20.27 29.59
N ALA A 456 -12.62 -20.89 29.24
CA ALA A 456 -11.91 -21.76 30.16
C ALA A 456 -10.40 -21.72 29.89
N THR A 457 -9.63 -22.16 30.87
CA THR A 457 -8.19 -22.37 30.77
C THR A 457 -7.85 -23.79 31.23
N ALA A 458 -7.13 -24.54 30.40
CA ALA A 458 -6.67 -25.86 30.80
C ALA A 458 -5.60 -25.77 31.90
N ALA A 459 -5.50 -26.78 32.74
CA ALA A 459 -4.45 -26.90 33.76
C ALA A 459 -3.11 -27.34 33.15
N SER A 460 -3.15 -28.08 32.04
CA SER A 460 -1.96 -28.53 31.30
C SER A 460 -1.82 -27.74 30.00
N GLU A 461 -0.61 -27.28 29.72
CA GLU A 461 -0.24 -26.66 28.43
C GLU A 461 -0.33 -27.64 27.25
N TYR A 462 -0.32 -28.94 27.53
CA TYR A 462 -0.43 -30.01 26.54
C TYR A 462 -1.89 -30.45 26.28
N ALA A 463 -2.85 -29.86 27.00
CA ALA A 463 -4.24 -30.19 26.79
C ALA A 463 -4.85 -29.35 25.67
N THR A 464 -5.72 -29.95 24.88
CA THR A 464 -6.59 -29.27 23.94
C THR A 464 -7.98 -29.09 24.51
N MET A 465 -8.66 -28.02 24.13
CA MET A 465 -10.01 -27.74 24.59
C MET A 465 -10.96 -27.49 23.44
N THR A 466 -12.18 -27.99 23.60
CA THR A 466 -13.31 -27.64 22.75
C THR A 466 -14.42 -27.04 23.63
N ILE A 467 -14.86 -25.84 23.30
CA ILE A 467 -15.92 -25.16 24.04
C ILE A 467 -17.16 -25.11 23.15
N THR A 468 -18.24 -25.73 23.63
CA THR A 468 -19.57 -25.56 23.08
C THR A 468 -20.26 -24.51 23.92
N GLN A 469 -20.60 -23.38 23.31
CA GLN A 469 -21.27 -22.27 23.99
C GLN A 469 -22.69 -22.70 24.43
N PRO A 470 -23.27 -22.05 25.44
CA PRO A 470 -24.59 -22.40 25.94
C PRO A 470 -25.66 -22.40 24.85
N GLU A 471 -26.29 -23.56 24.64
CA GLU A 471 -27.41 -23.75 23.71
C GLU A 471 -28.68 -23.97 24.50
N GLU A 472 -29.82 -23.56 23.95
CA GLU A 472 -31.14 -23.72 24.56
C GLU A 472 -31.53 -25.19 24.65
N VAL A 473 -31.88 -25.63 25.84
CA VAL A 473 -32.47 -26.95 26.09
C VAL A 473 -33.99 -26.82 26.25
N ASP A 474 -34.42 -25.77 26.95
CA ASP A 474 -35.80 -25.34 27.03
C ASP A 474 -35.85 -23.81 27.20
N SER A 475 -37.06 -23.24 27.31
CA SER A 475 -37.25 -21.78 27.37
C SER A 475 -36.58 -21.07 28.55
N THR A 476 -36.09 -21.82 29.53
CA THR A 476 -35.45 -21.30 30.76
C THR A 476 -34.08 -21.86 31.01
N GLN A 477 -33.68 -22.89 30.29
CA GLN A 477 -32.42 -23.61 30.54
C GLN A 477 -31.52 -23.64 29.31
N TYR A 478 -30.24 -23.32 29.52
CA TYR A 478 -29.18 -23.36 28.54
C TYR A 478 -28.04 -24.22 29.06
N VAL A 479 -27.39 -24.99 28.17
CA VAL A 479 -26.28 -25.87 28.54
C VAL A 479 -25.10 -25.64 27.61
N GLY A 480 -23.97 -25.33 28.20
CA GLY A 480 -22.69 -25.27 27.50
C GLY A 480 -21.70 -26.30 28.04
N LYS A 481 -20.71 -26.65 27.25
CA LYS A 481 -19.72 -27.68 27.61
C LYS A 481 -18.31 -27.25 27.28
N VAL A 482 -17.38 -27.63 28.13
CA VAL A 482 -15.94 -27.55 27.88
C VAL A 482 -15.37 -28.95 27.95
N THR A 483 -14.90 -29.46 26.83
CA THR A 483 -14.23 -30.76 26.78
C THR A 483 -12.73 -30.52 26.69
N VAL A 484 -11.99 -31.06 27.65
CA VAL A 484 -10.54 -31.00 27.75
C VAL A 484 -9.98 -32.38 27.44
N THR A 485 -9.02 -32.45 26.53
CA THR A 485 -8.35 -33.69 26.17
C THR A 485 -6.84 -33.53 26.30
N CYS A 486 -6.20 -34.40 27.05
CA CYS A 486 -4.76 -34.48 27.20
C CYS A 486 -4.34 -35.94 27.07
N ALA A 487 -3.64 -36.27 25.99
CA ALA A 487 -3.39 -37.66 25.59
C ALA A 487 -4.71 -38.44 25.46
N GLU A 488 -4.80 -39.60 26.15
CA GLU A 488 -6.01 -40.42 26.16
C GLU A 488 -7.04 -39.98 27.22
N LEU A 489 -6.67 -39.03 28.09
CA LEU A 489 -7.58 -38.54 29.12
C LEU A 489 -8.49 -37.47 28.51
N THR A 490 -9.78 -37.64 28.73
CA THR A 490 -10.79 -36.62 28.35
C THR A 490 -11.69 -36.33 29.52
N LYS A 491 -11.92 -35.05 29.81
CA LYS A 491 -12.81 -34.57 30.86
C LYS A 491 -13.74 -33.51 30.28
N THR A 492 -15.03 -33.64 30.57
CA THR A 492 -16.00 -32.70 30.08
C THR A 492 -16.65 -32.00 31.28
N TYR A 493 -16.59 -30.68 31.25
CA TYR A 493 -17.28 -29.80 32.20
C TYR A 493 -18.56 -29.29 31.56
N THR A 494 -19.68 -29.43 32.27
CA THR A 494 -20.99 -28.99 31.82
C THR A 494 -21.45 -27.81 32.67
N VAL A 495 -21.85 -26.74 32.01
CA VAL A 495 -22.42 -25.56 32.68
C VAL A 495 -23.87 -25.43 32.27
N THR A 496 -24.74 -25.66 33.24
CA THR A 496 -26.20 -25.47 33.11
C THR A 496 -26.56 -24.09 33.63
N ILE A 497 -27.19 -23.30 32.80
CA ILE A 497 -27.63 -21.94 33.15
C ILE A 497 -29.15 -21.92 33.13
N ASN A 498 -29.75 -21.62 34.27
CA ASN A 498 -31.20 -21.47 34.41
C ASN A 498 -31.55 -20.00 34.54
N PHE A 499 -32.42 -19.54 33.68
CA PHE A 499 -33.03 -18.22 33.80
C PHE A 499 -34.38 -18.35 34.53
N HIS A 500 -34.62 -17.50 35.48
CA HIS A 500 -35.91 -17.45 36.20
C HIS A 500 -36.41 -16.00 36.26
N GLU A 501 -37.69 -15.82 36.03
CA GLU A 501 -38.31 -14.52 36.19
C GLU A 501 -38.31 -14.17 37.68
N GLU A 502 -37.88 -12.97 38.06
CA GLU A 502 -38.13 -12.44 39.40
C GLU A 502 -39.62 -12.17 39.51
N GLU A 503 -40.26 -12.71 40.56
CA GLU A 503 -41.60 -12.28 40.91
C GLU A 503 -41.59 -10.79 41.25
N ASP A 504 -42.08 -9.98 40.30
CA ASP A 504 -42.17 -8.53 40.39
C ASP A 504 -42.95 -8.10 41.61
N THR A 505 -42.25 -7.54 42.59
CA THR A 505 -42.88 -6.55 43.48
C THR A 505 -42.89 -5.24 42.71
N ILE A 506 -44.08 -4.92 42.19
CA ILE A 506 -44.36 -3.74 41.38
C ILE A 506 -43.93 -2.46 42.12
N ILE A 507 -42.82 -1.84 41.67
CA ILE A 507 -42.61 -0.40 41.80
C ILE A 507 -42.45 0.11 40.38
N GLY A 508 -43.50 0.82 39.90
CA GLY A 508 -43.60 1.22 38.51
C GLY A 508 -42.44 2.07 38.01
N ILE A 509 -41.88 1.64 36.90
CA ILE A 509 -41.17 2.47 35.94
C ILE A 509 -41.64 2.00 34.57
N ASP A 510 -42.02 2.94 33.71
CA ASP A 510 -42.55 2.74 32.36
C ASP A 510 -41.73 1.72 31.56
N GLU A 511 -42.39 0.68 31.10
CA GLU A 511 -41.92 -0.30 30.14
C GLU A 511 -41.64 0.41 28.80
N GLN A 512 -40.39 0.72 28.54
CA GLN A 512 -39.96 1.06 27.17
C GLN A 512 -39.97 -0.21 26.33
N VAL A 513 -41.08 -0.41 25.63
CA VAL A 513 -41.15 -1.43 24.55
C VAL A 513 -40.08 -1.12 23.52
N ILE A 514 -39.02 -1.93 23.48
CA ILE A 514 -38.05 -1.91 22.42
C ILE A 514 -38.79 -2.35 21.14
N ARG A 515 -39.13 -1.40 20.29
CA ARG A 515 -39.77 -1.68 18.99
C ARG A 515 -38.70 -2.06 17.99
N SER A 516 -38.92 -3.16 17.26
CA SER A 516 -38.00 -3.69 16.29
C SER A 516 -38.12 -2.93 14.96
N PHE A 517 -37.09 -2.99 14.18
CA PHE A 517 -37.10 -2.63 12.76
C PHE A 517 -36.70 -3.85 11.94
N THR A 518 -37.05 -3.89 10.68
CA THR A 518 -36.64 -4.92 9.75
C THR A 518 -35.66 -4.36 8.74
N LEU A 519 -34.78 -5.21 8.21
CA LEU A 519 -33.84 -4.84 7.15
C LEU A 519 -33.81 -5.90 6.04
N TYR A 520 -33.77 -5.43 4.80
CA TYR A 520 -33.68 -6.29 3.61
C TYR A 520 -33.10 -5.54 2.42
N PRO A 521 -32.47 -6.27 1.46
CA PRO A 521 -32.09 -7.67 1.58
C PRO A 521 -30.98 -7.85 2.62
N ASN A 522 -30.92 -9.02 3.24
CA ASN A 522 -29.82 -9.44 4.09
C ASN A 522 -29.59 -10.94 3.87
N PRO A 523 -28.53 -11.36 3.19
CA PRO A 523 -27.35 -10.57 2.74
C PRO A 523 -27.65 -9.47 1.71
N ALA A 524 -26.83 -8.41 1.73
CA ALA A 524 -26.95 -7.24 0.86
C ALA A 524 -25.71 -7.04 -0.03
N ASN A 525 -25.93 -6.69 -1.30
CA ASN A 525 -24.86 -6.36 -2.24
C ASN A 525 -24.62 -4.83 -2.35
N ASP A 526 -25.55 -4.10 -2.93
CA ASP A 526 -25.37 -2.68 -3.20
C ASP A 526 -26.06 -1.76 -2.20
N GLN A 527 -27.20 -2.19 -1.66
CA GLN A 527 -28.01 -1.40 -0.73
C GLN A 527 -28.79 -2.28 0.22
N VAL A 528 -29.14 -1.73 1.36
CA VAL A 528 -30.03 -2.34 2.35
C VAL A 528 -31.10 -1.33 2.75
N THR A 529 -32.32 -1.78 2.84
CA THR A 529 -33.47 -0.98 3.26
C THR A 529 -33.84 -1.34 4.69
N ILE A 530 -33.97 -0.35 5.53
CA ILE A 530 -34.40 -0.43 6.91
C ILE A 530 -35.85 0.06 6.96
N VAL A 531 -36.74 -0.74 7.50
CA VAL A 531 -38.16 -0.38 7.70
C VAL A 531 -38.45 -0.37 9.21
N LEU A 532 -38.86 0.77 9.70
CA LEU A 532 -39.22 0.97 11.09
C LEU A 532 -40.67 0.51 11.32
N ASP A 533 -40.93 -0.10 12.45
CA ASP A 533 -42.31 -0.43 12.86
C ASP A 533 -43.16 0.83 13.09
N ASP A 534 -44.47 0.71 12.99
CA ASP A 534 -45.39 1.83 13.15
C ASP A 534 -45.17 2.56 14.49
N ASN A 535 -45.04 3.89 14.43
CA ASN A 535 -44.79 4.81 15.54
C ASN A 535 -43.35 4.83 16.12
N VAL A 536 -42.35 4.33 15.42
CA VAL A 536 -40.93 4.49 15.79
C VAL A 536 -40.40 5.78 15.17
N ASN A 537 -40.02 6.76 16.01
CA ASN A 537 -39.34 7.98 15.56
C ASN A 537 -37.82 7.78 15.67
N ALA A 538 -37.20 7.42 14.59
CA ALA A 538 -35.74 7.37 14.51
C ALA A 538 -35.16 8.70 14.02
N SER A 539 -33.99 9.08 14.52
CA SER A 539 -33.24 10.25 14.05
C SER A 539 -32.02 9.90 13.23
N GLU A 540 -31.53 8.68 13.39
CA GLU A 540 -30.30 8.24 12.71
C GLU A 540 -30.22 6.70 12.62
N VAL A 541 -29.68 6.24 11.49
CA VAL A 541 -29.25 4.85 11.28
C VAL A 541 -27.72 4.84 11.17
N VAL A 542 -27.07 4.01 11.98
CA VAL A 542 -25.61 3.91 12.02
C VAL A 542 -25.19 2.46 11.74
N LEU A 543 -24.20 2.29 10.91
CA LEU A 543 -23.58 1.01 10.59
C LEU A 543 -22.22 0.90 11.26
N TYR A 544 -21.98 -0.19 11.95
CA TYR A 544 -20.71 -0.49 12.60
C TYR A 544 -20.06 -1.74 12.00
N ASN A 545 -18.73 -1.76 11.92
CA ASN A 545 -17.98 -2.97 11.62
C ASN A 545 -17.80 -3.85 12.86
N MET A 546 -17.18 -5.01 12.72
CA MET A 546 -16.91 -5.95 13.81
C MET A 546 -16.03 -5.38 14.94
N ALA A 547 -15.27 -4.32 14.66
CA ALA A 547 -14.45 -3.61 15.66
C ALA A 547 -15.22 -2.48 16.38
N GLY A 548 -16.53 -2.32 16.12
CA GLY A 548 -17.35 -1.28 16.71
C GLY A 548 -17.15 0.13 16.13
N GLN A 549 -16.42 0.25 15.02
CA GLN A 549 -16.19 1.53 14.36
C GLN A 549 -17.37 1.85 13.44
N THR A 550 -17.83 3.09 13.45
CA THR A 550 -18.85 3.59 12.51
C THR A 550 -18.29 3.60 11.10
N VAL A 551 -18.92 2.87 10.18
CA VAL A 551 -18.56 2.83 8.76
C VAL A 551 -19.53 3.61 7.88
N LEU A 552 -20.75 3.85 8.38
CA LEU A 552 -21.76 4.67 7.72
C LEU A 552 -22.74 5.21 8.77
N SER A 553 -23.19 6.44 8.58
CA SER A 553 -24.26 7.04 9.38
C SER A 553 -25.15 7.86 8.45
N GLN A 554 -26.45 7.75 8.63
CA GLN A 554 -27.44 8.50 7.87
C GLN A 554 -28.57 8.97 8.79
N LYS A 555 -28.84 10.26 8.79
CA LYS A 555 -30.02 10.80 9.46
C LYS A 555 -31.29 10.35 8.73
N THR A 556 -32.31 10.00 9.48
CA THR A 556 -33.60 9.62 8.96
C THR A 556 -34.73 10.22 9.79
N SER A 557 -35.84 10.50 9.13
CA SER A 557 -37.11 10.86 9.74
C SER A 557 -38.26 10.13 9.07
N GLU A 558 -37.95 9.17 8.19
CA GLU A 558 -38.93 8.40 7.43
C GLU A 558 -39.08 6.98 8.02
N SER A 559 -40.24 6.38 7.82
CA SER A 559 -40.50 4.99 8.23
C SER A 559 -39.67 3.97 7.45
N GLN A 560 -39.09 4.37 6.32
CA GLN A 560 -38.23 3.53 5.50
C GLN A 560 -37.01 4.30 5.02
N THR A 561 -35.83 3.73 5.25
CA THR A 561 -34.55 4.34 4.88
C THR A 561 -33.69 3.33 4.13
N THR A 562 -33.14 3.73 2.97
CA THR A 562 -32.25 2.87 2.20
C THR A 562 -30.82 3.38 2.30
N LEU A 563 -29.90 2.50 2.71
CA LEU A 563 -28.47 2.77 2.81
C LEU A 563 -27.71 2.12 1.66
N SER A 564 -26.81 2.86 1.04
CA SER A 564 -25.88 2.28 0.08
C SER A 564 -24.72 1.62 0.82
N VAL A 565 -24.57 0.32 0.65
CA VAL A 565 -23.48 -0.49 1.21
C VAL A 565 -22.49 -0.95 0.14
N ARG A 566 -22.61 -0.42 -1.06
CA ARG A 566 -21.83 -0.81 -2.26
C ARG A 566 -20.31 -0.71 -2.04
N ASN A 567 -19.86 0.30 -1.31
CA ASN A 567 -18.45 0.58 -1.08
C ASN A 567 -17.89 -0.10 0.19
N LEU A 568 -18.71 -0.89 0.89
CA LEU A 568 -18.26 -1.66 2.03
C LEU A 568 -17.66 -3.00 1.57
N GLN A 569 -16.63 -3.45 2.26
CA GLN A 569 -16.06 -4.78 2.02
C GLN A 569 -17.04 -5.88 2.43
N SER A 570 -16.96 -7.05 1.77
CA SER A 570 -17.76 -8.21 2.18
C SER A 570 -17.45 -8.58 3.64
N GLY A 571 -18.50 -8.81 4.43
CA GLY A 571 -18.33 -9.07 5.86
C GLY A 571 -19.60 -8.83 6.68
N ILE A 572 -19.43 -8.90 8.00
CA ILE A 572 -20.52 -8.71 8.97
C ILE A 572 -20.46 -7.28 9.51
N TYR A 573 -21.64 -6.64 9.54
CA TYR A 573 -21.86 -5.30 10.07
C TYR A 573 -23.06 -5.32 11.03
N PHE A 574 -23.17 -4.31 11.88
CA PHE A 574 -24.30 -4.10 12.77
C PHE A 574 -25.00 -2.78 12.43
N VAL A 575 -26.27 -2.89 12.08
CA VAL A 575 -27.16 -1.74 11.83
C VAL A 575 -27.82 -1.37 13.14
N THR A 576 -27.60 -0.16 13.58
CA THR A 576 -28.22 0.40 14.81
C THR A 576 -29.13 1.56 14.42
N VAL A 577 -30.36 1.50 14.85
CA VAL A 577 -31.32 2.60 14.71
C VAL A 577 -31.44 3.31 16.06
N ARG A 578 -31.35 4.64 16.06
CA ARG A 578 -31.39 5.44 17.27
C ARG A 578 -32.18 6.74 17.13
N ASN A 579 -32.62 7.26 18.27
CA ASN A 579 -33.18 8.59 18.41
C ASN A 579 -32.35 9.39 19.43
N GLY A 580 -31.55 10.32 18.96
CA GLY A 580 -30.54 11.00 19.77
C GLY A 580 -29.57 9.98 20.38
N ASN A 581 -29.46 9.93 21.69
CA ASN A 581 -28.59 8.98 22.40
C ASN A 581 -29.23 7.61 22.68
N ASN A 582 -30.53 7.44 22.42
CA ASN A 582 -31.26 6.20 22.72
C ASN A 582 -31.20 5.25 21.51
N ILE A 583 -30.72 4.03 21.75
CA ILE A 583 -30.74 2.94 20.77
C ILE A 583 -32.13 2.33 20.74
N LEU A 584 -32.76 2.29 19.58
CA LEU A 584 -34.09 1.73 19.35
C LEU A 584 -34.05 0.26 18.90
N GLY A 585 -32.93 -0.16 18.32
CA GLY A 585 -32.70 -1.54 17.89
C GLY A 585 -31.36 -1.73 17.24
N ILE A 586 -30.90 -2.99 17.18
CA ILE A 586 -29.66 -3.41 16.50
C ILE A 586 -29.96 -4.68 15.71
N HIS A 587 -29.55 -4.72 14.45
CA HIS A 587 -29.63 -5.91 13.60
C HIS A 587 -28.29 -6.20 12.91
N LYS A 588 -27.99 -7.48 12.74
CA LYS A 588 -26.83 -7.95 11.97
C LYS A 588 -27.13 -7.81 10.48
N LEU A 589 -26.18 -7.24 9.72
CA LEU A 589 -26.17 -7.15 8.27
C LEU A 589 -24.99 -7.96 7.72
N ILE A 590 -25.25 -8.79 6.74
CA ILE A 590 -24.23 -9.50 5.98
C ILE A 590 -24.06 -8.78 4.65
N LYS A 591 -22.86 -8.28 4.36
CA LYS A 591 -22.48 -7.69 3.07
C LYS A 591 -21.75 -8.74 2.23
N GLU A 592 -22.29 -9.03 1.07
CA GLU A 592 -21.66 -9.91 0.06
C GLU A 592 -20.73 -9.15 -0.89
#